data_6b6d3b3478f8b497236d9d68bd2b2574
#
_entry.id   6b6d3b3478f8b497236d9d68bd2b2574
#
_cell.length_a   1.000
_cell.length_b   1.000
_cell.length_c   1.000
_cell.angle_alpha   90.00
_cell.angle_beta   90.00
_cell.angle_gamma   90.00
#
_symmetry.space_group_name_H-M   'P 1'
#
loop_
_entity.id
_entity.type
_entity.pdbx_description
1 polymer ?
#
loop_
_entity_poly.entity_id
_entity_poly.type
_entity_poly.pdbx_seq_one_letter_code
_entity_poly.pdbx_strand_id
1 'polypeptide(L)'
;MENNDSNLIENETLGNLKDRRKVDDLLGCLLFLSKYHNRETSAESLTFGLPIHKTSMNISMFHQASSRIGLVTKTVNREKIKDITKLALPSVLLLDKNRACVLLTYNIKEGTANVIIPGLISGETQMSIEKLQSEYKGE
;
A
#
# COMPACT_ATOMS: atom_id res chain seq x y z
N MET A 1 -18.18 16.05 -21.69
CA MET A 1 -17.60 15.66 -21.52
C MET A 1 -17.47 15.38 -21.32
N GLU A 2 -17.73 15.36 -21.00
CA GLU A 2 -17.38 14.97 -20.75
C GLU A 2 -17.73 14.20 -20.63
N ASN A 3 -18.36 13.99 -20.81
CA ASN A 3 -18.47 13.19 -20.69
C ASN A 3 -18.64 12.23 -21.07
N ASN A 4 -19.70 12.34 -22.17
CA ASN A 4 -19.69 11.07 -22.33
C ASN A 4 -18.57 10.47 -22.96
N ASP A 5 -17.92 11.08 -23.93
CA ASP A 5 -16.60 10.73 -24.31
C ASP A 5 -15.71 10.69 -23.11
N SER A 6 -15.88 11.61 -22.22
CA SER A 6 -15.17 11.58 -20.97
C SER A 6 -15.47 10.33 -20.19
N ASN A 7 -16.72 9.92 -20.16
CA ASN A 7 -17.11 8.74 -19.43
C ASN A 7 -16.51 7.48 -20.02
N LEU A 8 -16.49 7.39 -21.35
CA LEU A 8 -15.87 6.24 -21.98
C LEU A 8 -14.39 6.17 -21.70
N ILE A 9 -13.72 7.30 -21.85
CA ILE A 9 -12.30 7.37 -21.58
C ILE A 9 -12.02 7.07 -20.13
N GLU A 10 -12.84 7.60 -19.23
CA GLU A 10 -12.68 7.34 -17.81
C GLU A 10 -12.83 5.86 -17.49
N ASN A 11 -13.80 5.19 -18.11
CA ASN A 11 -14.00 3.78 -17.85
C ASN A 11 -12.80 2.95 -18.28
N GLU A 12 -12.27 3.22 -19.46
CA GLU A 12 -11.11 2.51 -19.93
C GLU A 12 -9.90 2.80 -19.05
N THR A 13 -9.72 4.07 -18.72
CA THR A 13 -8.60 4.46 -17.86
C THR A 13 -8.72 3.86 -16.47
N LEU A 14 -9.92 3.85 -15.93
CA LEU A 14 -10.15 3.27 -14.61
C LEU A 14 -9.88 1.77 -14.63
N GLY A 15 -10.25 1.08 -15.69
CA GLY A 15 -9.95 -0.33 -15.81
C GLY A 15 -8.46 -0.58 -15.78
N ASN A 16 -7.71 0.18 -16.55
CA ASN A 16 -6.26 0.06 -16.57
C ASN A 16 -5.67 0.43 -15.24
N LEU A 17 -6.17 1.47 -14.61
CA LEU A 17 -5.67 1.88 -13.29
C LEU A 17 -5.99 0.85 -12.22
N LYS A 18 -7.16 0.23 -12.30
CA LYS A 18 -7.50 -0.83 -11.37
C LYS A 18 -6.54 -2.00 -11.48
N ASP A 19 -6.22 -2.38 -12.72
CA ASP A 19 -5.28 -3.46 -12.94
C ASP A 19 -3.90 -3.10 -12.41
N ARG A 20 -3.46 -1.88 -12.66
CA ARG A 20 -2.19 -1.40 -12.14
C ARG A 20 -2.16 -1.40 -10.63
N ARG A 21 -3.24 -0.94 -9.99
CA ARG A 21 -3.29 -0.91 -8.54
C ARG A 21 -3.23 -2.31 -7.96
N LYS A 22 -3.92 -3.25 -8.61
CA LYS A 22 -3.86 -4.63 -8.18
C LYS A 22 -2.45 -5.17 -8.21
N VAL A 23 -1.73 -4.84 -9.28
CA VAL A 23 -0.37 -5.31 -9.46
C VAL A 23 0.57 -4.58 -8.51
N ASP A 24 0.30 -3.29 -8.26
CA ASP A 24 1.26 -2.39 -7.65
C ASP A 24 0.93 -1.96 -6.22
N ASP A 25 0.05 -2.68 -5.52
CA ASP A 25 -0.30 -2.26 -4.16
C ASP A 25 0.93 -2.17 -3.25
N LEU A 26 1.75 -3.21 -3.24
CA LEU A 26 2.97 -3.17 -2.42
C LEU A 26 3.93 -2.11 -2.93
N LEU A 27 4.03 -1.95 -4.24
CA LEU A 27 4.87 -0.91 -4.82
C LEU A 27 4.35 0.46 -4.41
N GLY A 28 3.04 0.67 -4.46
CA GLY A 28 2.46 1.94 -4.03
C GLY A 28 2.75 2.24 -2.58
N CYS A 29 2.66 1.24 -1.71
CA CYS A 29 3.02 1.41 -0.31
C CYS A 29 4.49 1.79 -0.16
N LEU A 30 5.35 1.15 -0.92
CA LEU A 30 6.78 1.43 -0.84
C LEU A 30 7.10 2.84 -1.35
N LEU A 31 6.43 3.28 -2.41
CA LEU A 31 6.61 4.64 -2.90
C LEU A 31 6.19 5.66 -1.84
N PHE A 32 5.10 5.40 -1.14
CA PHE A 32 4.70 6.28 -0.05
C PHE A 32 5.77 6.30 1.04
N LEU A 33 6.26 5.13 1.43
CA LEU A 33 7.27 5.06 2.48
C LEU A 33 8.56 5.74 2.08
N SER A 34 8.92 5.68 0.80
CA SER A 34 10.12 6.36 0.34
C SER A 34 10.03 7.87 0.55
N LYS A 35 8.87 8.44 0.28
CA LYS A 35 8.65 9.85 0.54
C LYS A 35 8.61 10.15 2.03
N TYR A 36 7.94 9.29 2.77
CA TYR A 36 7.80 9.46 4.21
C TYR A 36 9.17 9.52 4.90
N HIS A 37 10.10 8.72 4.43
CA HIS A 37 11.44 8.66 5.01
C HIS A 37 12.46 9.55 4.29
N ASN A 38 11.98 10.47 3.43
CA ASN A 38 12.84 11.39 2.69
C ASN A 38 13.84 10.68 1.79
N ARG A 39 13.41 9.58 1.19
CA ARG A 39 14.22 8.81 0.24
C ARG A 39 13.46 8.63 -1.06
N GLU A 40 12.88 9.72 -1.52
CA GLU A 40 12.02 9.70 -2.69
C GLU A 40 12.71 9.11 -3.90
N THR A 41 11.98 8.27 -4.63
CA THR A 41 12.51 7.58 -5.78
C THR A 41 11.36 7.32 -6.75
N SER A 42 11.67 6.80 -7.92
CA SER A 42 10.65 6.47 -8.91
C SER A 42 10.32 4.98 -8.88
N ALA A 43 9.14 4.64 -9.40
CA ALA A 43 8.77 3.25 -9.51
C ALA A 43 9.75 2.47 -10.37
N GLU A 44 10.25 3.09 -11.44
CA GLU A 44 11.20 2.44 -12.33
C GLU A 44 12.49 2.11 -11.59
N SER A 45 12.98 3.02 -10.78
CA SER A 45 14.22 2.78 -10.03
C SER A 45 14.05 1.68 -9.01
N LEU A 46 12.90 1.64 -8.35
CA LEU A 46 12.63 0.63 -7.34
C LEU A 46 12.52 -0.77 -7.92
N THR A 47 12.00 -0.87 -9.13
CA THR A 47 11.65 -2.16 -9.70
C THR A 47 12.61 -2.62 -10.79
N PHE A 48 13.64 -1.85 -11.09
CA PHE A 48 14.58 -2.21 -12.13
C PHE A 48 15.17 -3.60 -11.87
N GLY A 49 15.02 -4.48 -12.85
CA GLY A 49 15.55 -5.82 -12.73
C GLY A 49 14.69 -6.79 -11.95
N LEU A 50 13.58 -6.33 -11.38
CA LEU A 50 12.65 -7.23 -10.69
C LEU A 50 11.56 -7.69 -11.65
N PRO A 51 11.13 -8.94 -11.56
CA PRO A 51 10.15 -9.47 -12.53
C PRO A 51 8.71 -9.15 -12.15
N ILE A 52 8.40 -7.88 -11.93
CA ILE A 52 7.04 -7.52 -11.53
C ILE A 52 6.14 -7.12 -12.68
N HIS A 53 6.70 -7.07 -13.89
CA HIS A 53 5.91 -6.66 -15.05
C HIS A 53 4.83 -7.68 -15.42
N LYS A 54 4.94 -8.90 -14.94
CA LYS A 54 3.97 -9.95 -15.22
C LYS A 54 3.17 -10.37 -14.00
N THR A 55 3.63 -10.02 -12.81
CA THR A 55 2.96 -10.38 -11.58
C THR A 55 3.01 -9.20 -10.63
N SER A 56 2.17 -9.24 -9.60
CA SER A 56 2.26 -8.19 -8.59
C SER A 56 3.54 -8.36 -7.79
N MET A 57 3.99 -7.26 -7.19
CA MET A 57 5.14 -7.31 -6.28
C MET A 57 4.80 -8.21 -5.10
N ASN A 58 5.67 -9.14 -4.79
CA ASN A 58 5.51 -9.99 -3.62
C ASN A 58 6.39 -9.47 -2.48
N ILE A 59 6.30 -10.13 -1.32
CA ILE A 59 7.02 -9.69 -0.13
C ILE A 59 8.53 -9.69 -0.36
N SER A 60 9.04 -10.71 -1.04
CA SER A 60 10.47 -10.80 -1.32
C SER A 60 10.93 -9.62 -2.17
N MET A 61 10.18 -9.30 -3.22
CA MET A 61 10.51 -8.15 -4.07
C MET A 61 10.39 -6.85 -3.29
N PHE A 62 9.43 -6.76 -2.37
CA PHE A 62 9.28 -5.59 -1.53
C PHE A 62 10.55 -5.36 -0.70
N HIS A 63 11.06 -6.42 -0.07
CA HIS A 63 12.29 -6.30 0.71
C HIS A 63 13.49 -5.91 -0.16
N GLN A 64 13.59 -6.49 -1.34
CA GLN A 64 14.67 -6.15 -2.25
C GLN A 64 14.61 -4.69 -2.69
N ALA A 65 13.42 -4.25 -3.08
CA ALA A 65 13.24 -2.88 -3.54
C ALA A 65 13.51 -1.87 -2.42
N SER A 66 13.03 -2.17 -1.20
CA SER A 66 13.22 -1.24 -0.10
C SER A 66 14.70 -1.11 0.28
N SER A 67 15.46 -2.19 0.16
CA SER A 67 16.89 -2.11 0.48
C SER A 67 17.64 -1.20 -0.49
N ARG A 68 17.14 -1.03 -1.71
CA ARG A 68 17.77 -0.14 -2.69
C ARG A 68 17.76 1.30 -2.25
N ILE A 69 16.81 1.69 -1.41
CA ILE A 69 16.74 3.05 -0.91
C ILE A 69 17.15 3.12 0.56
N GLY A 70 17.83 2.10 1.03
CA GLY A 70 18.36 2.11 2.37
C GLY A 70 17.35 1.84 3.48
N LEU A 71 16.18 1.33 3.14
CA LEU A 71 15.19 0.96 4.13
C LEU A 71 15.31 -0.52 4.45
N VAL A 72 15.44 -0.82 5.73
CA VAL A 72 15.47 -2.21 6.17
C VAL A 72 14.05 -2.60 6.55
N THR A 73 13.54 -3.65 5.92
CA THR A 73 12.17 -4.10 6.17
C THR A 73 12.18 -5.52 6.69
N LYS A 74 11.18 -5.82 7.48
CA LYS A 74 11.07 -7.13 8.11
C LYS A 74 9.60 -7.51 8.17
N THR A 75 9.30 -8.74 7.83
CA THR A 75 7.94 -9.26 7.92
C THR A 75 7.75 -9.83 9.32
N VAL A 76 6.67 -9.41 9.98
CA VAL A 76 6.32 -9.94 11.29
C VAL A 76 4.86 -10.33 11.27
N ASN A 77 4.51 -11.29 12.13
CA ASN A 77 3.12 -11.71 12.25
C ASN A 77 2.52 -11.05 13.48
N ARG A 78 1.41 -10.35 13.29
CA ARG A 78 0.64 -9.75 14.36
C ARG A 78 -0.83 -9.96 13.99
N GLU A 79 -1.46 -10.87 14.68
CA GLU A 79 -2.82 -11.26 14.34
C GLU A 79 -3.80 -10.10 14.41
N LYS A 80 -3.60 -9.22 15.38
CA LYS A 80 -4.51 -8.10 15.60
C LYS A 80 -3.80 -6.79 15.41
N ILE A 81 -4.49 -5.84 14.79
CA ILE A 81 -3.92 -4.52 14.55
C ILE A 81 -3.50 -3.88 15.86
N LYS A 82 -4.28 -4.07 16.92
CA LYS A 82 -3.95 -3.48 18.21
C LYS A 82 -2.64 -3.99 18.79
N ASP A 83 -2.16 -5.12 18.30
CA ASP A 83 -0.90 -5.70 18.78
C ASP A 83 0.32 -5.13 18.05
N ILE A 84 0.10 -4.30 17.03
CA ILE A 84 1.20 -3.64 16.35
C ILE A 84 1.64 -2.46 17.19
N THR A 85 2.89 -2.50 17.65
CA THR A 85 3.40 -1.41 18.48
C THR A 85 3.45 -0.11 17.69
N LYS A 86 3.13 0.99 18.34
CA LYS A 86 3.17 2.29 17.69
C LYS A 86 4.58 2.69 17.27
N LEU A 87 5.58 2.09 17.89
CA LEU A 87 6.97 2.33 17.49
C LEU A 87 7.30 1.73 16.14
N ALA A 88 6.49 0.76 15.68
CA ALA A 88 6.71 0.14 14.37
C ALA A 88 5.99 0.86 13.25
N LEU A 89 5.23 1.90 13.56
CA LEU A 89 4.50 2.65 12.53
C LEU A 89 5.41 3.66 11.85
N PRO A 90 5.20 3.94 10.58
CA PRO A 90 4.19 3.34 9.71
C PRO A 90 4.55 1.92 9.30
N SER A 91 3.55 1.08 9.15
CA SER A 91 3.73 -0.32 8.76
C SER A 91 2.88 -0.65 7.55
N VAL A 92 3.38 -1.55 6.71
CA VAL A 92 2.58 -2.05 5.60
C VAL A 92 1.78 -3.25 6.09
N LEU A 93 0.49 -3.21 5.88
CA LEU A 93 -0.41 -4.31 6.24
C LEU A 93 -0.82 -5.04 4.98
N LEU A 94 -0.73 -6.37 5.02
CA LEU A 94 -1.20 -7.19 3.91
C LEU A 94 -2.68 -7.48 4.13
N LEU A 95 -3.46 -7.24 3.10
CA LEU A 95 -4.90 -7.39 3.15
C LEU A 95 -5.35 -8.51 2.23
N ASP A 96 -6.62 -8.90 2.37
CA ASP A 96 -7.20 -9.91 1.50
C ASP A 96 -7.12 -9.49 0.03
N LYS A 97 -7.16 -10.48 -0.85
CA LYS A 97 -7.18 -10.29 -2.30
C LYS A 97 -5.93 -9.59 -2.81
N ASN A 98 -4.80 -9.91 -2.19
CA ASN A 98 -3.50 -9.38 -2.61
C ASN A 98 -3.44 -7.85 -2.59
N ARG A 99 -4.17 -7.24 -1.66
CA ARG A 99 -4.10 -5.80 -1.46
C ARG A 99 -3.20 -5.50 -0.28
N ALA A 100 -2.80 -4.25 -0.17
CA ALA A 100 -1.97 -3.78 0.92
C ALA A 100 -2.25 -2.32 1.18
N CYS A 101 -1.96 -1.89 2.41
CA CYS A 101 -2.07 -0.47 2.76
C CYS A 101 -0.98 -0.15 3.76
N VAL A 102 -0.77 1.16 3.99
CA VAL A 102 0.18 1.62 5.02
C VAL A 102 -0.64 2.07 6.22
N LEU A 103 -0.36 1.49 7.37
CA LEU A 103 -0.99 1.93 8.63
C LEU A 103 -0.12 3.03 9.21
N LEU A 104 -0.68 4.23 9.29
CA LEU A 104 0.05 5.39 9.83
C LEU A 104 -0.11 5.49 11.34
N THR A 105 -1.32 5.36 11.83
CA THR A 105 -1.60 5.43 13.25
C THR A 105 -2.97 4.80 13.52
N TYR A 106 -3.24 4.52 14.77
CA TYR A 106 -4.56 4.02 15.18
C TYR A 106 -4.88 4.51 16.58
N ASN A 107 -6.16 4.55 16.88
CA ASN A 107 -6.65 4.96 18.19
C ASN A 107 -7.63 3.89 18.69
N ILE A 108 -7.22 3.14 19.70
CA ILE A 108 -8.03 2.04 20.22
C ILE A 108 -9.31 2.57 20.85
N LYS A 109 -9.21 3.68 21.57
CA LYS A 109 -10.38 4.23 22.27
C LYS A 109 -11.47 4.65 21.30
N GLU A 110 -11.08 5.25 20.19
CA GLU A 110 -12.04 5.69 19.18
C GLU A 110 -12.34 4.60 18.16
N GLY A 111 -11.55 3.53 18.15
CA GLY A 111 -11.74 2.46 17.19
C GLY A 111 -11.42 2.86 15.76
N THR A 112 -10.49 3.78 15.57
CA THR A 112 -10.15 4.29 14.25
C THR A 112 -8.70 4.04 13.89
N ALA A 113 -8.43 4.03 12.59
CA ALA A 113 -7.09 3.89 12.06
C ALA A 113 -6.94 4.82 10.87
N ASN A 114 -5.76 5.42 10.73
CA ASN A 114 -5.44 6.25 9.57
C ASN A 114 -4.49 5.45 8.69
N VAL A 115 -4.87 5.29 7.44
CA VAL A 115 -4.13 4.46 6.50
C VAL A 115 -3.92 5.19 5.18
N ILE A 116 -2.90 4.75 4.44
CA ILE A 116 -2.71 5.17 3.06
C ILE A 116 -3.09 3.97 2.20
N ILE A 117 -4.07 4.17 1.32
CA ILE A 117 -4.50 3.13 0.40
C ILE A 117 -3.96 3.47 -0.98
N PRO A 118 -3.07 2.62 -1.52
CA PRO A 118 -2.46 2.91 -2.81
C PRO A 118 -3.51 3.10 -3.90
N GLY A 119 -3.28 4.06 -4.76
CA GLY A 119 -4.18 4.31 -5.86
C GLY A 119 -5.28 5.30 -5.58
N LEU A 120 -5.48 5.68 -4.32
CA LEU A 120 -6.46 6.70 -3.99
C LEU A 120 -5.80 8.08 -4.08
N ILE A 121 -6.51 9.00 -4.70
CA ILE A 121 -5.98 10.35 -4.89
C ILE A 121 -5.86 11.09 -3.57
N SER A 122 -6.81 10.87 -2.70
CA SER A 122 -6.87 11.61 -1.44
C SER A 122 -5.73 11.28 -0.47
N GLY A 123 -5.05 10.17 -0.70
CA GLY A 123 -3.95 9.79 0.19
C GLY A 123 -4.45 9.19 1.49
N GLU A 124 -4.29 9.92 2.58
CA GLU A 124 -4.64 9.39 3.90
C GLU A 124 -6.15 9.24 4.08
N THR A 125 -6.56 8.10 4.62
CA THR A 125 -7.96 7.79 4.85
C THR A 125 -8.13 7.28 6.27
N GLN A 126 -9.18 7.74 6.94
CA GLN A 126 -9.52 7.23 8.26
C GLN A 126 -10.60 6.17 8.12
N MET A 127 -10.43 5.06 8.81
CA MET A 127 -11.43 4.00 8.77
C MET A 127 -11.52 3.33 10.14
N SER A 128 -12.53 2.50 10.34
CA SER A 128 -12.66 1.80 11.60
C SER A 128 -11.64 0.69 11.71
N ILE A 129 -11.12 0.47 12.90
CA ILE A 129 -10.19 -0.64 13.15
C ILE A 129 -10.89 -1.96 12.86
N GLU A 130 -12.17 -2.05 13.19
CA GLU A 130 -12.93 -3.27 12.97
C GLU A 130 -12.98 -3.65 11.50
N LYS A 131 -13.24 -2.67 10.63
CA LYS A 131 -13.28 -2.93 9.20
C LYS A 131 -11.91 -3.31 8.68
N LEU A 132 -10.89 -2.58 9.09
CA LEU A 132 -9.53 -2.87 8.67
C LEU A 132 -9.11 -4.26 9.13
N GLN A 133 -9.43 -4.61 10.38
CA GLN A 133 -9.12 -5.91 10.92
C GLN A 133 -9.77 -7.04 10.13
N SER A 134 -10.99 -6.80 9.63
CA SER A 134 -11.68 -7.82 8.86
C SER A 134 -10.99 -8.15 7.55
N GLU A 135 -10.21 -7.23 7.01
CA GLU A 135 -9.48 -7.43 5.75
C GLU A 135 -8.00 -7.76 5.96
N TYR A 136 -7.52 -7.62 7.16
CA TYR A 136 -6.10 -7.79 7.49
C TYR A 136 -5.75 -9.27 7.58
N LYS A 137 -4.62 -9.64 6.98
CA LYS A 137 -4.18 -11.03 6.93
C LYS A 137 -3.25 -11.43 8.07
N GLY A 138 -2.87 -10.50 8.93
CA GLY A 138 -2.00 -10.81 10.06
C GLY A 138 -0.53 -10.54 9.84
N GLU A 139 -0.17 -9.89 8.73
CA GLU A 139 1.23 -9.55 8.43
C GLU A 139 1.40 -8.10 8.11
#